data_3da5be439735d262a9b05aa1ec588644
#
_entry.id   3da5be439735d262a9b05aa1ec588644
#
_cell.length_a   1.000
_cell.length_b   1.000
_cell.length_c   1.000
_cell.angle_alpha   90.00
_cell.angle_beta   90.00
_cell.angle_gamma   90.00
#
_symmetry.space_group_name_H-M   'P 1'
#
loop_
_entity.id
_entity.type
_entity.pdbx_description
1 polymer ?
#
loop_
_entity_poly.entity_id
_entity_poly.type
_entity_poly.pdbx_seq_one_letter_code
_entity_poly.pdbx_strand_id
1 'polypeptide(L)'
;LTVTQSFRTLWPTRPIFSVGGLRCAALMLMTVGALPVAAQPNPALSAPGDRSSWPIETLEAAAGPRRFVTHHRGTFGGQAVDYDATVSETIVRDRNGKPAASLFTIDYVRKHLAISTGRPVLFIYNGGPGGGSSYLQLGAFGPRKMARFDAEAQADPTTPLVDNPDTILDVADLVFIDPPETGYSRLLPGVDPQTFRNSDADSAACVQLIRRWLEDHGRTGSPVYLVGESFGTHRNIHVGRDLARLKSHVRLAGMVMVSGPVPASTSSDPEPLDAVSRVIDVAAWSWYYGLIDNRSQSLAQAVDKARAFALGPYIHALLLGNRLPEAEKDEITRALATLTGLSADYYSENNLVIKGPATDLLKSEGKMLTLFDIRYTEAAATAPSDEERDWDAMMRGVDKNMERFAAETLKVKGLGDYHTIAPGAIKWNWTFIPNGTRLASLSRQMREDSTLRVLVGVGLYDRAASMGADENAFARMGHKGQATLTYYAAGHMLYSDAPGQKAFLRDVRAFVQGQPVPGGVIPLTEPKR
;
A
#
# COMPACT_ATOMS: atom_id res chain seq x y z
N LEU A 1 -30.19 -3.71 -43.95
CA LEU A 1 -29.55 -2.64 -44.73
C LEU A 1 -28.13 -2.49 -44.22
N THR A 2 -27.25 -3.11 -44.99
CA THR A 2 -25.79 -3.18 -44.82
C THR A 2 -25.15 -1.92 -45.41
N VAL A 3 -24.30 -1.26 -44.71
CA VAL A 3 -23.36 -0.28 -45.31
C VAL A 3 -21.97 -0.57 -44.78
N THR A 4 -21.19 -1.21 -45.63
CA THR A 4 -19.73 -1.33 -45.55
C THR A 4 -19.11 -0.07 -46.15
N GLN A 5 -18.27 0.67 -45.42
CA GLN A 5 -17.34 1.63 -46.00
C GLN A 5 -15.91 1.29 -45.56
N SER A 6 -15.13 0.98 -46.61
CA SER A 6 -13.70 0.73 -46.60
C SER A 6 -12.92 2.04 -46.49
N PHE A 7 -11.99 2.16 -45.54
CA PHE A 7 -10.97 3.20 -45.52
C PHE A 7 -9.73 2.75 -46.29
N ARG A 8 -9.44 3.44 -47.38
CA ARG A 8 -8.19 3.32 -48.14
C ARG A 8 -7.14 4.25 -47.55
N THR A 9 -5.97 3.70 -47.37
CA THR A 9 -4.68 4.33 -47.08
C THR A 9 -4.27 5.36 -48.10
N LEU A 10 -3.77 6.51 -47.64
CA LEU A 10 -2.99 7.46 -48.41
C LEU A 10 -1.74 7.87 -47.65
N TRP A 11 -0.63 7.31 -48.07
CA TRP A 11 0.70 7.82 -47.73
C TRP A 11 1.40 8.16 -49.02
N PRO A 12 1.95 9.39 -49.22
CA PRO A 12 2.77 9.71 -50.37
C PRO A 12 4.23 9.40 -50.09
N THR A 13 4.81 8.55 -50.89
CA THR A 13 6.25 8.32 -51.04
C THR A 13 6.92 9.52 -51.70
N ARG A 14 8.06 9.98 -51.23
CA ARG A 14 9.00 10.83 -51.94
C ARG A 14 10.40 10.25 -51.94
N PRO A 15 11.17 10.53 -53.05
CA PRO A 15 12.30 9.71 -53.44
C PRO A 15 13.64 10.17 -52.87
N ILE A 16 14.54 9.22 -52.90
CA ILE A 16 15.99 9.29 -52.64
C ILE A 16 16.66 10.18 -53.67
N PHE A 17 17.51 11.11 -53.23
CA PHE A 17 18.50 11.76 -54.10
C PHE A 17 19.92 11.42 -53.65
N SER A 18 20.72 11.13 -54.65
CA SER A 18 22.09 10.63 -54.62
C SER A 18 23.14 11.71 -54.40
N VAL A 19 24.23 11.24 -53.88
CA VAL A 19 25.61 11.72 -53.76
C VAL A 19 26.15 12.67 -54.84
N GLY A 20 26.92 13.68 -54.42
CA GLY A 20 27.80 14.45 -55.29
C GLY A 20 28.70 15.47 -54.60
N GLY A 21 29.94 15.16 -54.38
CA GLY A 21 31.12 15.95 -54.65
C GLY A 21 31.67 16.99 -53.67
N LEU A 22 32.74 16.61 -53.02
CA LEU A 22 33.93 17.35 -52.58
C LEU A 22 34.03 18.88 -52.84
N ARG A 23 34.45 19.63 -51.80
CA ARG A 23 35.67 20.46 -51.84
C ARG A 23 36.07 20.94 -50.44
N CYS A 24 37.39 20.80 -50.15
CA CYS A 24 38.10 21.21 -48.95
C CYS A 24 38.11 22.75 -48.76
N ALA A 25 37.95 23.19 -47.52
CA ALA A 25 38.55 24.44 -47.02
C ALA A 25 39.02 24.22 -45.60
N ALA A 26 40.31 24.34 -45.40
CA ALA A 26 41.00 24.28 -44.12
C ALA A 26 40.70 25.54 -43.31
N LEU A 27 40.23 25.39 -42.07
CA LEU A 27 40.23 26.49 -41.10
C LEU A 27 40.91 25.99 -39.83
N MET A 28 41.94 26.71 -39.41
CA MET A 28 42.71 26.43 -38.20
C MET A 28 41.80 26.46 -36.97
N LEU A 29 41.79 25.38 -36.22
CA LEU A 29 41.23 25.31 -34.86
C LEU A 29 42.35 25.55 -33.84
N MET A 30 42.20 26.61 -33.06
CA MET A 30 42.91 26.75 -31.80
C MET A 30 42.37 25.69 -30.82
N THR A 31 43.25 24.77 -30.43
CA THR A 31 42.95 23.78 -29.39
C THR A 31 43.05 24.44 -28.03
N VAL A 32 41.91 24.70 -27.41
CA VAL A 32 41.83 24.86 -25.96
C VAL A 32 41.76 23.44 -25.37
N GLY A 33 42.83 23.05 -24.70
CA GLY A 33 42.92 21.74 -24.05
C GLY A 33 41.90 21.59 -22.94
N ALA A 34 40.82 20.87 -23.21
CA ALA A 34 39.95 20.33 -22.17
C ALA A 34 40.60 19.06 -21.63
N LEU A 35 41.04 19.10 -20.39
CA LEU A 35 41.43 17.92 -19.65
C LEU A 35 40.22 16.95 -19.64
N PRO A 36 40.45 15.66 -19.90
CA PRO A 36 39.36 14.69 -19.79
C PRO A 36 38.96 14.60 -18.31
N VAL A 37 37.77 15.07 -17.97
CA VAL A 37 37.10 14.65 -16.73
C VAL A 37 36.91 13.15 -16.89
N ALA A 38 37.72 12.37 -16.15
CA ALA A 38 37.50 10.93 -16.03
C ALA A 38 36.07 10.74 -15.51
N ALA A 39 35.21 10.25 -16.38
CA ALA A 39 33.91 9.77 -15.97
C ALA A 39 34.16 8.69 -14.92
N GLN A 40 33.79 8.98 -13.69
CA GLN A 40 33.74 7.95 -12.66
C GLN A 40 32.85 6.83 -13.20
N PRO A 41 33.31 5.56 -13.15
CA PRO A 41 32.44 4.47 -13.55
C PRO A 41 31.20 4.55 -12.66
N ASN A 42 30.06 4.76 -13.30
CA ASN A 42 28.74 4.57 -12.68
C ASN A 42 28.85 3.21 -11.96
N PRO A 43 28.62 3.12 -10.63
CA PRO A 43 28.63 1.82 -9.99
C PRO A 43 27.65 0.97 -10.78
N ALA A 44 28.18 -0.04 -11.45
CA ALA A 44 27.42 -0.96 -12.26
C ALA A 44 26.21 -1.36 -11.40
N LEU A 45 25.01 -1.06 -11.89
CA LEU A 45 23.77 -1.62 -11.34
C LEU A 45 24.03 -3.13 -11.33
N SER A 46 24.38 -3.65 -10.16
CA SER A 46 24.57 -5.09 -10.01
C SER A 46 23.27 -5.70 -10.52
N ALA A 47 23.39 -6.57 -11.52
CA ALA A 47 22.28 -7.34 -12.03
C ALA A 47 21.49 -7.86 -10.83
N PRO A 48 20.15 -7.84 -10.86
CA PRO A 48 19.34 -8.33 -9.75
C PRO A 48 19.89 -9.70 -9.37
N GLY A 49 20.51 -9.80 -8.18
CA GLY A 49 21.14 -11.03 -7.74
C GLY A 49 20.15 -12.17 -7.87
N ASP A 50 20.62 -13.34 -8.22
CA ASP A 50 19.78 -14.52 -8.43
C ASP A 50 18.87 -14.71 -7.22
N ARG A 51 17.57 -14.37 -7.41
CA ARG A 51 16.55 -14.34 -6.37
C ARG A 51 16.10 -15.75 -5.94
N SER A 52 16.62 -16.78 -6.63
CA SER A 52 16.34 -18.18 -6.29
C SER A 52 17.12 -18.69 -5.08
N SER A 53 18.04 -17.88 -4.53
CA SER A 53 19.02 -18.33 -3.54
C SER A 53 18.69 -18.00 -2.07
N TRP A 54 17.52 -17.40 -1.77
CA TRP A 54 17.14 -17.20 -0.37
C TRP A 54 16.72 -18.53 0.26
N PRO A 55 17.33 -18.93 1.40
CA PRO A 55 16.92 -20.13 2.09
C PRO A 55 15.50 -19.95 2.63
N ILE A 56 14.71 -20.99 2.50
CA ILE A 56 13.29 -21.04 2.87
C ILE A 56 13.08 -21.83 4.17
N GLU A 57 14.13 -22.48 4.64
CA GLU A 57 14.08 -23.28 5.85
C GLU A 57 14.41 -22.42 7.07
N THR A 58 13.60 -22.59 8.12
CA THR A 58 13.83 -21.96 9.42
C THR A 58 14.74 -22.85 10.28
N LEU A 59 15.43 -22.24 11.24
CA LEU A 59 16.12 -22.99 12.30
C LEU A 59 15.24 -23.14 13.53
N GLU A 60 15.39 -24.27 14.20
CA GLU A 60 14.99 -24.35 15.59
C GLU A 60 16.00 -23.58 16.47
N ALA A 61 15.50 -22.76 17.39
CA ALA A 61 16.37 -22.10 18.36
C ALA A 61 17.02 -23.15 19.27
N ALA A 62 18.30 -22.97 19.60
CA ALA A 62 19.05 -23.93 20.43
C ALA A 62 18.43 -24.20 21.83
N ALA A 63 17.59 -23.25 22.32
CA ALA A 63 16.85 -23.38 23.57
C ALA A 63 15.34 -23.67 23.37
N GLY A 64 14.94 -23.99 22.13
CA GLY A 64 13.54 -23.96 21.69
C GLY A 64 13.02 -22.54 21.47
N PRO A 65 12.11 -22.33 20.49
CA PRO A 65 11.53 -21.02 20.25
C PRO A 65 10.65 -20.60 21.43
N ARG A 66 10.71 -19.30 21.78
CA ARG A 66 9.84 -18.72 22.81
C ARG A 66 8.40 -18.79 22.35
N ARG A 67 7.52 -19.32 23.19
CA ARG A 67 6.11 -19.51 22.86
C ARG A 67 5.23 -19.28 24.07
N PHE A 68 4.21 -18.42 23.91
CA PHE A 68 3.21 -18.11 24.94
C PHE A 68 1.83 -18.41 24.36
N VAL A 69 1.04 -19.21 25.07
CA VAL A 69 -0.31 -19.62 24.64
C VAL A 69 -1.32 -19.24 25.69
N THR A 70 -2.39 -18.61 25.28
CA THR A 70 -3.54 -18.28 26.12
C THR A 70 -4.84 -18.73 25.46
N HIS A 71 -5.84 -19.07 26.27
CA HIS A 71 -7.13 -19.57 25.80
C HIS A 71 -8.21 -18.52 26.01
N HIS A 72 -8.99 -18.29 24.98
CA HIS A 72 -9.99 -17.24 24.98
C HIS A 72 -11.30 -17.69 24.36
N ARG A 73 -12.36 -16.91 24.64
CA ARG A 73 -13.66 -17.05 24.01
C ARG A 73 -14.22 -15.69 23.68
N GLY A 74 -14.84 -15.57 22.50
CA GLY A 74 -15.50 -14.35 22.06
C GLY A 74 -16.72 -14.65 21.20
N THR A 75 -17.48 -13.61 20.86
CA THR A 75 -18.59 -13.71 19.91
C THR A 75 -18.27 -12.88 18.68
N PHE A 76 -18.12 -13.53 17.53
CA PHE A 76 -17.70 -12.92 16.27
C PHE A 76 -18.64 -13.36 15.16
N GLY A 77 -19.10 -12.39 14.34
CA GLY A 77 -20.10 -12.68 13.33
C GLY A 77 -21.37 -13.35 13.86
N GLY A 78 -21.72 -13.08 15.13
CA GLY A 78 -22.86 -13.71 15.81
C GLY A 78 -22.61 -15.13 16.33
N GLN A 79 -21.38 -15.68 16.18
CA GLN A 79 -21.01 -17.03 16.63
C GLN A 79 -20.09 -16.98 17.85
N ALA A 80 -20.33 -17.85 18.82
CA ALA A 80 -19.38 -18.10 19.92
C ALA A 80 -18.17 -18.86 19.37
N VAL A 81 -16.98 -18.34 19.61
CA VAL A 81 -15.71 -18.90 19.12
C VAL A 81 -14.75 -19.07 20.29
N ASP A 82 -14.36 -20.31 20.56
CA ASP A 82 -13.23 -20.61 21.42
C ASP A 82 -11.96 -20.60 20.55
N TYR A 83 -10.90 -19.92 21.01
CA TYR A 83 -9.66 -19.79 20.26
C TYR A 83 -8.44 -19.76 21.17
N ASP A 84 -7.32 -20.16 20.61
CA ASP A 84 -6.01 -19.97 21.21
C ASP A 84 -5.39 -18.70 20.62
N ALA A 85 -4.81 -17.88 21.50
CA ALA A 85 -3.91 -16.80 21.10
C ALA A 85 -2.48 -17.23 21.44
N THR A 86 -1.62 -17.24 20.41
CA THR A 86 -0.22 -17.65 20.57
C THR A 86 0.71 -16.51 20.17
N VAL A 87 1.69 -16.21 21.01
CA VAL A 87 2.86 -15.42 20.63
C VAL A 87 4.01 -16.38 20.43
N SER A 88 4.59 -16.44 19.25
CA SER A 88 5.64 -17.41 18.93
C SER A 88 6.81 -16.81 18.15
N GLU A 89 7.99 -17.35 18.44
CA GLU A 89 9.26 -16.97 17.82
C GLU A 89 9.61 -17.92 16.69
N THR A 90 10.14 -17.36 15.59
CA THR A 90 10.73 -18.11 14.48
C THR A 90 12.08 -17.50 14.13
N ILE A 91 13.14 -18.31 14.13
CA ILE A 91 14.45 -17.87 13.68
C ILE A 91 14.53 -17.98 12.16
N VAL A 92 14.76 -16.85 11.49
CA VAL A 92 14.93 -16.79 10.04
C VAL A 92 16.40 -16.60 9.65
N ARG A 93 16.72 -17.01 8.43
CA ARG A 93 18.08 -17.00 7.88
C ARG A 93 18.28 -15.87 6.90
N ASP A 94 19.51 -15.38 6.79
CA ASP A 94 19.95 -14.49 5.73
C ASP A 94 20.12 -15.24 4.38
N ARG A 95 20.52 -14.51 3.34
CA ARG A 95 20.78 -15.07 2.00
C ARG A 95 21.88 -16.13 1.96
N ASN A 96 22.76 -16.19 2.96
CA ASN A 96 23.85 -17.15 3.07
C ASN A 96 23.47 -18.38 3.90
N GLY A 97 22.23 -18.46 4.33
CA GLY A 97 21.74 -19.56 5.16
C GLY A 97 22.11 -19.45 6.64
N LYS A 98 22.67 -18.31 7.10
CA LYS A 98 22.99 -18.09 8.51
C LYS A 98 21.78 -17.57 9.26
N PRO A 99 21.57 -18.02 10.53
CA PRO A 99 20.58 -17.40 11.41
C PRO A 99 20.81 -15.90 11.48
N ALA A 100 19.76 -15.08 11.28
CA ALA A 100 19.94 -13.65 11.15
C ALA A 100 18.91 -12.82 11.91
N ALA A 101 17.68 -13.31 12.08
CA ALA A 101 16.68 -12.62 12.87
C ALA A 101 15.76 -13.59 13.61
N SER A 102 15.30 -13.14 14.77
CA SER A 102 14.22 -13.72 15.54
C SER A 102 12.95 -12.95 15.21
N LEU A 103 12.01 -13.57 14.50
CA LEU A 103 10.74 -12.97 14.14
C LEU A 103 9.63 -13.48 15.06
N PHE A 104 8.70 -12.59 15.38
CA PHE A 104 7.55 -12.92 16.20
C PHE A 104 6.24 -12.85 15.39
N THR A 105 5.35 -13.78 15.71
CA THR A 105 3.95 -13.73 15.32
C THR A 105 3.05 -13.67 16.54
N ILE A 106 1.89 -13.04 16.34
CA ILE A 106 0.75 -13.16 17.25
C ILE A 106 -0.37 -13.78 16.42
N ASP A 107 -0.75 -15.01 16.75
CA ASP A 107 -1.79 -15.71 16.02
C ASP A 107 -3.02 -16.02 16.88
N TYR A 108 -4.17 -16.11 16.19
CA TYR A 108 -5.46 -16.47 16.78
C TYR A 108 -6.03 -17.62 15.96
N VAL A 109 -6.10 -18.80 16.59
CA VAL A 109 -6.54 -20.04 15.94
C VAL A 109 -7.78 -20.57 16.64
N ARG A 110 -8.86 -20.76 15.88
CA ARG A 110 -10.11 -21.30 16.39
C ARG A 110 -9.94 -22.74 16.82
N LYS A 111 -10.46 -23.06 18.02
CA LYS A 111 -10.44 -24.43 18.60
C LYS A 111 -11.64 -25.27 18.18
N HIS A 112 -11.57 -26.54 18.52
CA HIS A 112 -12.65 -27.53 18.36
C HIS A 112 -13.15 -27.71 16.91
N LEU A 113 -12.32 -27.35 15.94
CA LEU A 113 -12.51 -27.75 14.56
C LEU A 113 -11.62 -28.97 14.29
N ALA A 114 -12.15 -29.98 13.59
CA ALA A 114 -11.27 -30.96 12.97
C ALA A 114 -10.22 -30.17 12.16
N ILE A 115 -8.96 -30.61 12.19
CA ILE A 115 -7.91 -29.96 11.39
C ILE A 115 -8.39 -29.93 9.96
N SER A 116 -8.94 -28.81 9.56
CA SER A 116 -9.53 -28.62 8.24
C SER A 116 -8.56 -27.80 7.41
N THR A 117 -7.93 -28.43 6.45
CA THR A 117 -7.15 -27.74 5.42
C THR A 117 -8.01 -26.79 4.58
N GLY A 118 -9.34 -26.85 4.72
CA GLY A 118 -10.27 -25.94 4.07
C GLY A 118 -10.45 -24.57 4.73
N ARG A 119 -10.09 -24.41 6.04
CA ARG A 119 -10.25 -23.13 6.73
C ARG A 119 -9.16 -22.15 6.30
N PRO A 120 -9.51 -20.91 5.90
CA PRO A 120 -8.54 -19.91 5.50
C PRO A 120 -7.60 -19.49 6.64
N VAL A 121 -6.37 -19.10 6.26
CA VAL A 121 -5.39 -18.48 7.13
C VAL A 121 -4.99 -17.13 6.54
N LEU A 122 -5.10 -16.08 7.31
CA LEU A 122 -4.66 -14.74 6.92
C LEU A 122 -3.32 -14.41 7.58
N PHE A 123 -2.30 -14.12 6.79
CA PHE A 123 -1.04 -13.54 7.25
C PHE A 123 -1.11 -12.03 7.07
N ILE A 124 -0.98 -11.29 8.18
CA ILE A 124 -1.35 -9.89 8.30
C ILE A 124 -0.13 -9.08 8.77
N TYR A 125 0.17 -7.98 8.09
CA TYR A 125 1.26 -7.07 8.43
C TYR A 125 0.98 -5.65 7.93
N ASN A 126 1.47 -4.65 8.67
CA ASN A 126 1.46 -3.27 8.23
C ASN A 126 2.63 -2.96 7.28
N GLY A 127 2.76 -1.70 6.92
CA GLY A 127 3.71 -1.20 5.95
C GLY A 127 4.96 -0.55 6.56
N GLY A 128 5.11 0.71 6.33
CA GLY A 128 6.28 1.51 6.59
C GLY A 128 7.03 1.82 5.30
N PRO A 129 8.17 1.17 4.96
CA PRO A 129 8.76 -0.06 5.53
C PRO A 129 9.22 0.09 6.99
N GLY A 130 9.31 -1.04 7.69
CA GLY A 130 9.73 -1.06 9.09
C GLY A 130 8.58 -0.86 10.10
N GLY A 131 7.33 -1.06 9.68
CA GLY A 131 6.18 -1.12 10.57
C GLY A 131 5.83 -2.54 10.99
N GLY A 132 5.53 -2.73 12.29
CA GLY A 132 4.98 -3.95 12.87
C GLY A 132 3.48 -4.08 12.62
N SER A 133 2.88 -5.19 13.06
CA SER A 133 1.48 -5.51 12.77
C SER A 133 0.44 -4.87 13.69
N SER A 134 0.86 -4.03 14.64
CA SER A 134 0.02 -3.53 15.73
C SER A 134 -1.20 -2.72 15.28
N TYR A 135 -1.07 -1.95 14.22
CA TYR A 135 -2.17 -1.14 13.68
C TYR A 135 -3.32 -2.02 13.17
N LEU A 136 -3.01 -2.98 12.29
CA LEU A 136 -4.03 -3.92 11.80
C LEU A 136 -4.54 -4.84 12.92
N GLN A 137 -3.70 -5.15 13.92
CA GLN A 137 -4.10 -5.98 15.05
C GLN A 137 -5.06 -5.26 16.00
N LEU A 138 -4.65 -4.12 16.56
CA LEU A 138 -5.45 -3.38 17.56
C LEU A 138 -6.45 -2.39 16.95
N GLY A 139 -6.34 -2.10 15.66
CA GLY A 139 -7.24 -1.20 14.96
C GLY A 139 -8.32 -1.93 14.16
N ALA A 140 -8.00 -3.09 13.57
CA ALA A 140 -8.89 -3.76 12.62
C ALA A 140 -9.23 -5.22 12.97
N PHE A 141 -8.27 -6.14 12.76
CA PHE A 141 -8.55 -7.57 12.66
C PHE A 141 -8.52 -8.34 13.98
N GLY A 142 -7.78 -7.86 14.99
CA GLY A 142 -7.64 -8.59 16.26
C GLY A 142 -8.96 -8.81 17.00
N PRO A 143 -9.09 -9.86 17.83
CA PRO A 143 -10.30 -10.10 18.63
C PRO A 143 -10.50 -9.06 19.74
N ARG A 144 -9.44 -8.32 20.08
CA ARG A 144 -9.46 -7.13 20.93
C ARG A 144 -8.97 -5.96 20.12
N LYS A 145 -9.53 -4.77 20.34
CA LYS A 145 -9.13 -3.55 19.67
C LYS A 145 -9.06 -2.37 20.65
N MET A 146 -8.36 -1.33 20.27
CA MET A 146 -8.42 -0.05 20.96
C MET A 146 -9.84 0.52 20.84
N ALA A 147 -10.40 0.99 21.96
CA ALA A 147 -11.75 1.58 21.97
C ALA A 147 -11.83 2.83 21.10
N ARG A 148 -10.69 3.50 20.91
CA ARG A 148 -10.53 4.66 20.06
C ARG A 148 -9.22 4.53 19.31
N PHE A 149 -9.27 4.63 18.00
CA PHE A 149 -8.12 4.61 17.12
C PHE A 149 -8.17 5.88 16.26
N ASP A 150 -7.09 6.65 16.27
CA ASP A 150 -6.99 7.88 15.49
C ASP A 150 -5.74 7.77 14.58
N ALA A 151 -5.92 8.08 13.31
CA ALA A 151 -4.86 7.93 12.31
C ALA A 151 -3.77 8.99 12.41
N GLU A 152 -4.11 10.17 12.93
CA GLU A 152 -3.25 11.36 12.91
C GLU A 152 -2.90 11.87 14.31
N ALA A 153 -3.59 11.38 15.32
CA ALA A 153 -3.27 11.74 16.70
C ALA A 153 -2.33 10.72 17.33
N GLN A 154 -1.43 11.22 18.16
CA GLN A 154 -0.66 10.36 19.04
C GLN A 154 -1.62 9.49 19.88
N ALA A 155 -1.52 8.17 19.74
CA ALA A 155 -2.38 7.27 20.47
C ALA A 155 -2.17 7.43 21.98
N ASP A 156 -3.27 7.54 22.73
CA ASP A 156 -3.21 7.53 24.19
C ASP A 156 -2.79 6.13 24.68
N PRO A 157 -1.67 6.00 25.38
CA PRO A 157 -1.18 4.70 25.89
C PRO A 157 -2.14 4.05 26.88
N THR A 158 -3.11 4.79 27.40
CA THR A 158 -4.11 4.30 28.35
C THR A 158 -5.44 3.94 27.69
N THR A 159 -5.55 4.05 26.37
CA THR A 159 -6.77 3.71 25.64
C THR A 159 -7.27 2.32 26.02
N PRO A 160 -8.53 2.18 26.47
CA PRO A 160 -9.08 0.87 26.81
C PRO A 160 -9.07 -0.08 25.61
N LEU A 161 -8.74 -1.34 25.88
CA LEU A 161 -8.92 -2.42 24.92
C LEU A 161 -10.29 -3.04 25.12
N VAL A 162 -11.07 -3.09 24.05
CA VAL A 162 -12.43 -3.62 24.03
C VAL A 162 -12.53 -4.84 23.13
N ASP A 163 -13.59 -5.62 23.25
CA ASP A 163 -13.86 -6.71 22.33
C ASP A 163 -14.14 -6.16 20.93
N ASN A 164 -13.68 -6.87 19.92
CA ASN A 164 -13.91 -6.55 18.53
C ASN A 164 -14.92 -7.54 17.91
N PRO A 165 -16.22 -7.26 17.92
CA PRO A 165 -17.22 -8.17 17.37
C PRO A 165 -17.15 -8.31 15.86
N ASP A 166 -16.45 -7.39 15.18
CA ASP A 166 -16.34 -7.35 13.73
C ASP A 166 -15.14 -8.17 13.20
N THR A 167 -14.25 -8.66 14.08
CA THR A 167 -13.15 -9.55 13.66
C THR A 167 -13.66 -10.73 12.84
N ILE A 168 -12.86 -11.20 11.90
CA ILE A 168 -13.22 -12.32 11.01
C ILE A 168 -12.75 -13.70 11.55
N LEU A 169 -12.42 -13.79 12.84
CA LEU A 169 -11.93 -15.02 13.46
C LEU A 169 -12.98 -16.16 13.47
N ASP A 170 -14.25 -15.87 13.22
CA ASP A 170 -15.27 -16.88 12.97
C ASP A 170 -15.08 -17.63 11.64
N VAL A 171 -14.54 -16.98 10.60
CA VAL A 171 -14.38 -17.55 9.24
C VAL A 171 -12.94 -17.90 8.85
N ALA A 172 -11.94 -17.33 9.52
CA ALA A 172 -10.52 -17.54 9.21
C ALA A 172 -9.67 -17.55 10.48
N ASP A 173 -8.48 -18.16 10.43
CA ASP A 173 -7.44 -17.97 11.43
C ASP A 173 -6.56 -16.78 11.07
N LEU A 174 -6.08 -16.03 12.05
CA LEU A 174 -5.37 -14.77 11.89
C LEU A 174 -3.95 -14.91 12.41
N VAL A 175 -2.95 -14.54 11.63
CA VAL A 175 -1.53 -14.58 11.98
C VAL A 175 -0.92 -13.21 11.68
N PHE A 176 -0.66 -12.44 12.71
CA PHE A 176 0.01 -11.15 12.62
C PHE A 176 1.51 -11.36 12.64
N ILE A 177 2.20 -10.83 11.64
CA ILE A 177 3.65 -10.93 11.49
C ILE A 177 4.27 -9.58 11.83
N ASP A 178 5.22 -9.58 12.75
CA ASP A 178 6.13 -8.46 12.95
C ASP A 178 7.38 -8.70 12.08
N PRO A 179 7.58 -7.93 10.99
CA PRO A 179 8.78 -8.04 10.16
C PRO A 179 10.07 -7.74 10.93
N PRO A 180 11.26 -8.00 10.36
CA PRO A 180 12.53 -7.75 11.04
C PRO A 180 12.61 -6.34 11.64
N GLU A 181 13.11 -6.24 12.89
CA GLU A 181 13.30 -5.02 13.69
C GLU A 181 11.99 -4.40 14.24
N THR A 182 10.82 -4.95 13.92
CA THR A 182 9.52 -4.42 14.37
C THR A 182 8.87 -5.31 15.45
N GLY A 183 7.87 -4.80 16.13
CA GLY A 183 7.17 -5.52 17.19
C GLY A 183 8.14 -6.08 18.24
N TYR A 184 8.06 -7.37 18.47
CA TYR A 184 9.05 -8.11 19.27
C TYR A 184 10.18 -8.71 18.44
N SER A 185 10.14 -8.57 17.10
CA SER A 185 11.15 -9.13 16.21
C SER A 185 12.47 -8.36 16.29
N ARG A 186 13.58 -9.08 16.37
CA ARG A 186 14.92 -8.51 16.52
C ARG A 186 15.92 -9.20 15.61
N LEU A 187 16.92 -8.46 15.15
CA LEU A 187 18.10 -9.04 14.52
C LEU A 187 18.90 -9.83 15.56
N LEU A 188 19.54 -10.89 15.12
CA LEU A 188 20.47 -11.63 15.98
C LEU A 188 21.77 -10.81 16.17
N PRO A 189 22.49 -11.03 17.29
CA PRO A 189 23.73 -10.30 17.56
C PRO A 189 24.74 -10.35 16.40
N GLY A 190 25.25 -9.18 16.00
CA GLY A 190 26.25 -9.06 14.95
C GLY A 190 25.71 -9.05 13.51
N VAL A 191 24.39 -9.12 13.33
CA VAL A 191 23.77 -9.01 11.99
C VAL A 191 23.65 -7.53 11.61
N ASP A 192 24.13 -7.19 10.41
CA ASP A 192 23.96 -5.86 9.85
C ASP A 192 22.47 -5.59 9.57
N PRO A 193 21.90 -4.48 10.07
CA PRO A 193 20.51 -4.10 9.77
C PRO A 193 20.18 -4.02 8.27
N GLN A 194 21.14 -3.67 7.42
CA GLN A 194 20.93 -3.63 5.97
C GLN A 194 20.62 -5.00 5.36
N THR A 195 20.87 -6.10 6.09
CA THR A 195 20.53 -7.46 5.67
C THR A 195 19.07 -7.59 5.27
N PHE A 196 18.15 -6.97 6.03
CA PHE A 196 16.71 -7.08 5.80
C PHE A 196 16.04 -5.79 5.30
N ARG A 197 16.77 -4.68 5.22
CA ARG A 197 16.21 -3.38 4.83
C ARG A 197 16.08 -3.21 3.31
N ASN A 198 15.53 -4.22 2.64
CA ASN A 198 15.15 -4.21 1.24
C ASN A 198 13.98 -5.17 0.98
N SER A 199 13.24 -4.95 -0.10
CA SER A 199 12.00 -5.69 -0.36
C SER A 199 12.17 -7.19 -0.54
N ASP A 200 13.27 -7.64 -1.13
CA ASP A 200 13.51 -9.07 -1.37
C ASP A 200 13.86 -9.82 -0.07
N ALA A 201 14.69 -9.21 0.78
CA ALA A 201 15.09 -9.81 2.05
C ALA A 201 13.94 -9.81 3.08
N ASP A 202 13.21 -8.70 3.16
CA ASP A 202 12.00 -8.57 3.98
C ASP A 202 10.94 -9.62 3.59
N SER A 203 10.70 -9.78 2.29
CA SER A 203 9.80 -10.81 1.77
C SER A 203 10.28 -12.23 2.10
N ALA A 204 11.57 -12.51 1.90
CA ALA A 204 12.14 -13.84 2.16
C ALA A 204 12.01 -14.23 3.63
N ALA A 205 12.19 -13.28 4.56
CA ALA A 205 11.97 -13.50 5.99
C ALA A 205 10.50 -13.86 6.28
N CYS A 206 9.56 -13.12 5.70
CA CYS A 206 8.12 -13.42 5.83
C CYS A 206 7.77 -14.80 5.24
N VAL A 207 8.32 -15.16 4.08
CA VAL A 207 8.08 -16.48 3.45
C VAL A 207 8.58 -17.63 4.32
N GLN A 208 9.77 -17.52 4.92
CA GLN A 208 10.29 -18.51 5.84
C GLN A 208 9.32 -18.72 7.02
N LEU A 209 8.88 -17.62 7.64
CA LEU A 209 7.94 -17.65 8.77
C LEU A 209 6.58 -18.25 8.37
N ILE A 210 5.99 -17.81 7.26
CA ILE A 210 4.70 -18.31 6.76
C ILE A 210 4.75 -19.82 6.56
N ARG A 211 5.79 -20.32 5.91
CA ARG A 211 5.95 -21.77 5.71
C ARG A 211 6.08 -22.51 7.01
N ARG A 212 6.94 -22.05 7.91
CA ARG A 212 7.14 -22.67 9.21
C ARG A 212 5.84 -22.72 10.01
N TRP A 213 5.09 -21.61 10.06
CA TRP A 213 3.81 -21.57 10.75
C TRP A 213 2.81 -22.57 10.17
N LEU A 214 2.69 -22.66 8.84
CA LEU A 214 1.80 -23.62 8.18
C LEU A 214 2.18 -25.09 8.46
N GLU A 215 3.47 -25.40 8.49
CA GLU A 215 4.01 -26.71 8.82
C GLU A 215 3.71 -27.09 10.28
N ASP A 216 4.05 -26.22 11.22
CA ASP A 216 3.86 -26.44 12.66
C ASP A 216 2.39 -26.63 13.05
N HIS A 217 1.46 -26.04 12.29
CA HIS A 217 0.02 -26.14 12.53
C HIS A 217 -0.70 -27.17 11.64
N GLY A 218 0.03 -27.92 10.80
CA GLY A 218 -0.58 -28.87 9.85
C GLY A 218 -1.50 -28.21 8.82
N ARG A 219 -1.20 -26.96 8.41
CA ARG A 219 -2.06 -26.10 7.58
C ARG A 219 -1.50 -25.85 6.19
N THR A 220 -0.54 -26.62 5.73
CA THR A 220 0.11 -26.44 4.41
C THR A 220 -0.85 -26.47 3.23
N GLY A 221 -1.98 -27.20 3.34
CA GLY A 221 -3.04 -27.24 2.32
C GLY A 221 -4.15 -26.20 2.48
N SER A 222 -4.10 -25.32 3.49
CA SER A 222 -5.12 -24.30 3.74
C SER A 222 -5.06 -23.19 2.71
N PRO A 223 -6.22 -22.56 2.36
CA PRO A 223 -6.22 -21.33 1.59
C PRO A 223 -5.50 -20.23 2.37
N VAL A 224 -4.43 -19.69 1.80
CA VAL A 224 -3.64 -18.61 2.39
C VAL A 224 -4.08 -17.28 1.78
N TYR A 225 -4.28 -16.29 2.63
CA TYR A 225 -4.49 -14.91 2.24
C TYR A 225 -3.38 -14.04 2.83
N LEU A 226 -2.86 -13.11 2.04
CA LEU A 226 -1.92 -12.09 2.49
C LEU A 226 -2.68 -10.78 2.68
N VAL A 227 -2.54 -10.17 3.83
CA VAL A 227 -3.17 -8.88 4.15
C VAL A 227 -2.07 -7.88 4.46
N GLY A 228 -1.92 -6.88 3.60
CA GLY A 228 -0.89 -5.85 3.76
C GLY A 228 -1.49 -4.45 3.64
N GLU A 229 -1.01 -3.54 4.48
CA GLU A 229 -1.36 -2.13 4.44
C GLU A 229 -0.16 -1.31 3.99
N SER A 230 -0.40 -0.29 3.16
CA SER A 230 0.66 0.63 2.71
C SER A 230 1.81 -0.13 2.01
N PHE A 231 3.06 0.01 2.47
CA PHE A 231 4.17 -0.82 2.00
C PHE A 231 3.91 -2.33 2.15
N GLY A 232 3.04 -2.75 3.06
CA GLY A 232 2.60 -4.14 3.19
C GLY A 232 1.93 -4.68 1.93
N THR A 233 1.33 -3.84 1.09
CA THR A 233 0.79 -4.22 -0.22
C THR A 233 1.90 -4.62 -1.20
N HIS A 234 3.04 -3.92 -1.14
CA HIS A 234 4.24 -4.29 -1.88
C HIS A 234 4.82 -5.61 -1.36
N ARG A 235 4.82 -5.79 -0.03
CA ARG A 235 5.21 -7.06 0.60
C ARG A 235 4.32 -8.21 0.13
N ASN A 236 2.99 -8.03 0.03
CA ASN A 236 2.08 -9.03 -0.55
C ASN A 236 2.54 -9.51 -1.93
N ILE A 237 2.91 -8.57 -2.81
CA ILE A 237 3.35 -8.89 -4.18
C ILE A 237 4.65 -9.70 -4.18
N HIS A 238 5.61 -9.32 -3.33
CA HIS A 238 6.89 -10.02 -3.24
C HIS A 238 6.75 -11.39 -2.58
N VAL A 239 6.02 -11.49 -1.46
CA VAL A 239 5.74 -12.75 -0.75
C VAL A 239 4.98 -13.71 -1.67
N GLY A 240 3.93 -13.25 -2.36
CA GLY A 240 3.17 -14.06 -3.30
C GLY A 240 4.03 -14.60 -4.45
N ARG A 241 4.88 -13.74 -5.03
CA ARG A 241 5.87 -14.14 -6.04
C ARG A 241 6.79 -15.25 -5.54
N ASP A 242 7.31 -15.09 -4.32
CA ASP A 242 8.29 -16.00 -3.77
C ASP A 242 7.64 -17.32 -3.33
N LEU A 243 6.44 -17.30 -2.77
CA LEU A 243 5.65 -18.51 -2.51
C LEU A 243 5.37 -19.32 -3.79
N ALA A 244 5.01 -18.64 -4.88
CA ALA A 244 4.76 -19.29 -6.17
C ALA A 244 6.05 -19.94 -6.75
N ARG A 245 7.20 -19.29 -6.63
CA ARG A 245 8.50 -19.80 -7.12
C ARG A 245 8.96 -21.06 -6.41
N LEU A 246 8.66 -21.17 -5.12
CA LEU A 246 9.13 -22.28 -4.32
C LEU A 246 8.46 -23.62 -4.67
N LYS A 247 7.51 -23.62 -5.61
CA LYS A 247 6.65 -24.79 -5.87
C LYS A 247 6.16 -25.41 -4.55
N SER A 248 6.08 -24.54 -3.50
CA SER A 248 5.58 -24.94 -2.20
C SER A 248 4.12 -25.33 -2.38
N HIS A 249 3.66 -26.28 -1.61
CA HIS A 249 2.24 -26.65 -1.58
C HIS A 249 1.35 -25.60 -0.91
N VAL A 250 1.86 -24.35 -0.79
CA VAL A 250 1.09 -23.23 -0.22
C VAL A 250 0.10 -22.73 -1.26
N ARG A 251 -1.18 -22.86 -0.97
CA ARG A 251 -2.27 -22.36 -1.80
C ARG A 251 -2.52 -20.89 -1.48
N LEU A 252 -1.91 -19.98 -2.24
CA LEU A 252 -2.22 -18.55 -2.16
C LEU A 252 -3.57 -18.29 -2.81
N ALA A 253 -4.62 -18.10 -2.01
CA ALA A 253 -5.98 -17.90 -2.48
C ALA A 253 -6.32 -16.45 -2.76
N GLY A 254 -5.66 -15.49 -2.08
CA GLY A 254 -5.91 -14.09 -2.32
C GLY A 254 -4.96 -13.13 -1.62
N MET A 255 -5.04 -11.86 -2.03
CA MET A 255 -4.35 -10.74 -1.40
C MET A 255 -5.37 -9.66 -1.05
N VAL A 256 -5.30 -9.14 0.16
CA VAL A 256 -6.02 -7.94 0.61
C VAL A 256 -4.99 -6.82 0.69
N MET A 257 -5.20 -5.79 -0.08
CA MET A 257 -4.34 -4.61 -0.17
C MET A 257 -5.06 -3.43 0.44
N VAL A 258 -4.55 -2.92 1.55
CA VAL A 258 -5.13 -1.79 2.28
C VAL A 258 -4.32 -0.55 1.94
N SER A 259 -4.98 0.44 1.37
CA SER A 259 -4.38 1.73 1.01
C SER A 259 -3.17 1.62 0.09
N GLY A 260 -3.45 1.35 -1.15
CA GLY A 260 -2.45 1.18 -2.20
C GLY A 260 -2.42 -0.23 -2.75
N PRO A 261 -1.78 -0.54 -3.87
CA PRO A 261 -0.32 -0.62 -3.99
C PRO A 261 0.33 0.54 -4.75
N VAL A 262 -0.40 1.56 -5.15
CA VAL A 262 0.20 2.68 -5.88
C VAL A 262 0.26 3.91 -4.98
N PRO A 263 1.46 4.34 -4.56
CA PRO A 263 1.60 5.55 -3.76
C PRO A 263 1.17 6.77 -4.59
N ALA A 264 0.68 7.80 -3.90
CA ALA A 264 0.42 9.08 -4.52
C ALA A 264 1.73 9.69 -5.04
N SER A 265 1.68 10.31 -6.22
CA SER A 265 2.82 11.04 -6.75
C SER A 265 3.06 12.32 -5.95
N THR A 266 4.31 12.55 -5.51
CA THR A 266 4.74 13.76 -4.81
C THR A 266 5.38 14.79 -5.74
N SER A 267 5.51 14.49 -7.03
CA SER A 267 6.13 15.38 -8.01
C SER A 267 5.35 16.70 -8.14
N SER A 268 6.04 17.83 -8.15
CA SER A 268 5.47 19.13 -8.51
C SER A 268 5.25 19.29 -10.02
N ASP A 269 5.82 18.37 -10.81
CA ASP A 269 5.60 18.25 -12.24
C ASP A 269 5.20 16.80 -12.56
N PRO A 270 3.91 16.44 -12.33
CA PRO A 270 3.44 15.07 -12.45
C PRO A 270 3.35 14.65 -13.92
N GLU A 271 3.69 13.39 -14.17
CA GLU A 271 3.39 12.75 -15.45
C GLU A 271 1.87 12.75 -15.74
N PRO A 272 1.43 12.69 -16.98
CA PRO A 272 0.01 12.81 -17.32
C PRO A 272 -0.93 11.87 -16.56
N LEU A 273 -0.53 10.63 -16.30
CA LEU A 273 -1.35 9.69 -15.51
C LEU A 273 -1.40 10.04 -14.02
N ASP A 274 -0.33 10.60 -13.48
CA ASP A 274 -0.30 11.08 -12.10
C ASP A 274 -1.18 12.32 -11.95
N ALA A 275 -1.13 13.23 -12.93
CA ALA A 275 -1.99 14.41 -12.97
C ALA A 275 -3.49 14.03 -13.05
N VAL A 276 -3.83 13.06 -13.89
CA VAL A 276 -5.19 12.49 -13.99
C VAL A 276 -5.65 11.92 -12.65
N SER A 277 -4.81 11.09 -12.04
CA SER A 277 -5.11 10.46 -10.75
C SER A 277 -5.32 11.50 -9.65
N ARG A 278 -4.47 12.52 -9.62
CA ARG A 278 -4.52 13.62 -8.65
C ARG A 278 -5.82 14.44 -8.73
N VAL A 279 -6.36 14.67 -9.93
CA VAL A 279 -7.65 15.35 -10.09
C VAL A 279 -8.78 14.53 -9.48
N ILE A 280 -8.75 13.21 -9.62
CA ILE A 280 -9.76 12.31 -9.04
C ILE A 280 -9.69 12.35 -7.51
N ASP A 281 -8.48 12.26 -6.95
CA ASP A 281 -8.27 12.28 -5.50
C ASP A 281 -8.68 13.63 -4.90
N VAL A 282 -8.23 14.74 -5.52
CA VAL A 282 -8.52 16.10 -5.04
C VAL A 282 -10.01 16.43 -5.11
N ALA A 283 -10.76 15.91 -6.08
CA ALA A 283 -12.22 16.11 -6.13
C ALA A 283 -12.92 15.54 -4.87
N ALA A 284 -12.49 14.37 -4.36
CA ALA A 284 -13.00 13.80 -3.13
C ALA A 284 -12.67 14.69 -1.91
N TRP A 285 -11.45 15.22 -1.86
CA TRP A 285 -11.00 16.10 -0.77
C TRP A 285 -11.74 17.43 -0.78
N SER A 286 -11.88 18.03 -1.97
CA SER A 286 -12.60 19.29 -2.16
C SER A 286 -14.08 19.16 -1.84
N TRP A 287 -14.68 18.01 -2.15
CA TRP A 287 -16.05 17.72 -1.74
C TRP A 287 -16.18 17.69 -0.21
N TYR A 288 -15.24 17.04 0.50
CA TYR A 288 -15.23 16.98 1.96
C TYR A 288 -15.15 18.37 2.59
N TYR A 289 -14.31 19.25 2.06
CA TYR A 289 -14.13 20.60 2.57
C TYR A 289 -15.17 21.61 2.06
N GLY A 290 -16.12 21.20 1.21
CA GLY A 290 -17.13 22.10 0.65
C GLY A 290 -16.55 23.14 -0.33
N LEU A 291 -15.37 22.88 -0.88
CA LEU A 291 -14.74 23.73 -1.91
C LEU A 291 -15.41 23.59 -3.28
N ILE A 292 -16.13 22.48 -3.46
CA ILE A 292 -17.04 22.22 -4.57
C ILE A 292 -18.45 21.93 -4.04
N ASP A 293 -19.45 21.88 -4.93
CA ASP A 293 -20.83 21.60 -4.49
C ASP A 293 -20.96 20.21 -3.84
N ASN A 294 -21.12 20.19 -2.53
CA ASN A 294 -21.33 19.00 -1.72
C ASN A 294 -22.75 18.88 -1.16
N ARG A 295 -23.65 19.79 -1.54
CA ARG A 295 -25.05 19.79 -1.10
C ARG A 295 -25.98 19.13 -2.12
N SER A 296 -25.77 19.40 -3.41
CA SER A 296 -26.58 18.87 -4.50
C SER A 296 -26.03 17.57 -5.11
N GLN A 297 -24.79 17.19 -4.79
CA GLN A 297 -24.16 15.95 -5.25
C GLN A 297 -23.51 15.16 -4.12
N SER A 298 -23.62 13.83 -4.19
CA SER A 298 -22.92 12.94 -3.27
C SER A 298 -21.41 12.90 -3.58
N LEU A 299 -20.60 12.41 -2.63
CA LEU A 299 -19.17 12.16 -2.87
C LEU A 299 -18.94 11.26 -4.08
N ALA A 300 -19.70 10.17 -4.20
CA ALA A 300 -19.60 9.26 -5.34
C ALA A 300 -19.83 9.99 -6.68
N GLN A 301 -20.86 10.84 -6.74
CA GLN A 301 -21.14 11.64 -7.94
C GLN A 301 -20.03 12.64 -8.25
N ALA A 302 -19.43 13.27 -7.24
CA ALA A 302 -18.31 14.19 -7.44
C ALA A 302 -17.09 13.46 -7.99
N VAL A 303 -16.74 12.31 -7.40
CA VAL A 303 -15.63 11.46 -7.85
C VAL A 303 -15.88 10.92 -9.27
N ASP A 304 -17.09 10.46 -9.58
CA ASP A 304 -17.43 9.94 -10.91
C ASP A 304 -17.33 11.02 -12.01
N LYS A 305 -17.78 12.25 -11.70
CA LYS A 305 -17.62 13.39 -12.63
C LYS A 305 -16.15 13.71 -12.86
N ALA A 306 -15.36 13.77 -11.78
CA ALA A 306 -13.91 14.02 -11.89
C ALA A 306 -13.22 12.93 -12.70
N ARG A 307 -13.55 11.65 -12.46
CA ARG A 307 -13.01 10.49 -13.18
C ARG A 307 -13.35 10.56 -14.67
N ALA A 308 -14.61 10.81 -15.02
CA ALA A 308 -15.04 10.91 -16.41
C ALA A 308 -14.32 12.04 -17.15
N PHE A 309 -14.16 13.20 -16.50
CA PHE A 309 -13.42 14.33 -17.05
C PHE A 309 -11.92 14.02 -17.16
N ALA A 310 -11.31 13.46 -16.11
CA ALA A 310 -9.88 13.21 -16.06
C ALA A 310 -9.43 12.17 -17.10
N LEU A 311 -10.20 11.10 -17.30
CA LEU A 311 -9.93 10.04 -18.28
C LEU A 311 -10.40 10.38 -19.71
N GLY A 312 -11.03 11.51 -19.92
CA GLY A 312 -11.52 11.98 -21.21
C GLY A 312 -10.82 13.29 -21.65
N PRO A 313 -11.49 14.44 -21.52
CA PRO A 313 -10.95 15.72 -22.02
C PRO A 313 -9.59 16.09 -21.40
N TYR A 314 -9.39 15.85 -20.11
CA TYR A 314 -8.19 16.30 -19.40
C TYR A 314 -6.93 15.55 -19.82
N ILE A 315 -6.96 14.21 -19.91
CA ILE A 315 -5.78 13.46 -20.39
C ILE A 315 -5.41 13.85 -21.81
N HIS A 316 -6.41 14.13 -22.66
CA HIS A 316 -6.19 14.62 -24.02
C HIS A 316 -5.47 15.97 -24.01
N ALA A 317 -5.94 16.90 -23.19
CA ALA A 317 -5.31 18.21 -23.05
C ALA A 317 -3.85 18.12 -22.57
N LEU A 318 -3.57 17.27 -21.57
CA LEU A 318 -2.21 17.04 -21.08
C LEU A 318 -1.28 16.49 -22.17
N LEU A 319 -1.76 15.57 -23.02
CA LEU A 319 -0.96 14.99 -24.11
C LEU A 319 -0.72 15.99 -25.26
N LEU A 320 -1.60 16.95 -25.48
CA LEU A 320 -1.40 18.03 -26.44
C LEU A 320 -0.39 19.07 -25.92
N GLY A 321 -0.40 19.36 -24.62
CA GLY A 321 0.48 20.35 -24.01
C GLY A 321 0.38 21.69 -24.71
N ASN A 322 1.50 22.26 -25.16
CA ASN A 322 1.55 23.57 -25.88
C ASN A 322 0.86 23.57 -27.26
N ARG A 323 0.37 22.42 -27.72
CA ARG A 323 -0.42 22.33 -28.96
C ARG A 323 -1.92 22.47 -28.72
N LEU A 324 -2.35 22.54 -27.47
CA LEU A 324 -3.75 22.69 -27.08
C LEU A 324 -4.21 24.10 -27.48
N PRO A 325 -5.31 24.25 -28.27
CA PRO A 325 -5.87 25.56 -28.61
C PRO A 325 -6.29 26.33 -27.35
N GLU A 326 -6.07 27.65 -27.30
CA GLU A 326 -6.39 28.47 -26.12
C GLU A 326 -7.87 28.36 -25.69
N ALA A 327 -8.80 28.31 -26.62
CA ALA A 327 -10.22 28.14 -26.29
C ALA A 327 -10.50 26.82 -25.56
N GLU A 328 -9.86 25.71 -25.97
CA GLU A 328 -9.97 24.43 -25.32
C GLU A 328 -9.27 24.45 -23.96
N LYS A 329 -8.10 25.10 -23.86
CA LYS A 329 -7.37 25.28 -22.60
C LYS A 329 -8.23 26.03 -21.57
N ASP A 330 -8.94 27.07 -21.98
CA ASP A 330 -9.88 27.80 -21.12
C ASP A 330 -11.05 26.93 -20.65
N GLU A 331 -11.57 26.04 -21.51
CA GLU A 331 -12.62 25.09 -21.13
C GLU A 331 -12.12 24.09 -20.10
N ILE A 332 -10.95 23.50 -20.35
CA ILE A 332 -10.31 22.55 -19.40
C ILE A 332 -10.02 23.22 -18.07
N THR A 333 -9.49 24.45 -18.08
CA THR A 333 -9.19 25.23 -16.87
C THR A 333 -10.45 25.48 -16.04
N ARG A 334 -11.55 25.90 -16.65
CA ARG A 334 -12.83 26.10 -15.96
C ARG A 334 -13.42 24.80 -15.40
N ALA A 335 -13.30 23.71 -16.15
CA ALA A 335 -13.77 22.41 -15.70
C ALA A 335 -12.96 21.91 -14.50
N LEU A 336 -11.62 22.01 -14.54
CA LEU A 336 -10.74 21.69 -13.43
C LEU A 336 -11.09 22.51 -12.19
N ALA A 337 -11.27 23.82 -12.32
CA ALA A 337 -11.66 24.69 -11.21
C ALA A 337 -12.99 24.25 -10.57
N THR A 338 -13.98 23.89 -11.39
CA THR A 338 -15.29 23.40 -10.93
C THR A 338 -15.19 22.07 -10.18
N LEU A 339 -14.29 21.18 -10.61
CA LEU A 339 -14.16 19.82 -10.05
C LEU A 339 -13.26 19.76 -8.80
N THR A 340 -12.35 20.72 -8.64
CA THR A 340 -11.32 20.67 -7.60
C THR A 340 -11.37 21.85 -6.62
N GLY A 341 -12.14 22.89 -6.91
CA GLY A 341 -12.22 24.08 -6.07
C GLY A 341 -10.99 25.00 -6.11
N LEU A 342 -9.94 24.63 -6.85
CA LEU A 342 -8.81 25.51 -7.13
C LEU A 342 -9.18 26.50 -8.24
N SER A 343 -8.63 27.72 -8.22
CA SER A 343 -9.01 28.77 -9.18
C SER A 343 -8.60 28.45 -10.62
N ALA A 344 -9.28 29.07 -11.58
CA ALA A 344 -8.91 28.98 -13.00
C ALA A 344 -7.49 29.57 -13.23
N ASP A 345 -7.15 30.67 -12.54
CA ASP A 345 -5.82 31.26 -12.61
C ASP A 345 -4.73 30.30 -12.12
N TYR A 346 -5.02 29.56 -11.05
CA TYR A 346 -4.10 28.52 -10.56
C TYR A 346 -3.73 27.52 -11.68
N TYR A 347 -4.73 27.02 -12.42
CA TYR A 347 -4.47 26.07 -13.51
C TYR A 347 -3.78 26.70 -14.71
N SER A 348 -4.10 27.93 -15.04
CA SER A 348 -3.44 28.66 -16.12
C SER A 348 -1.95 28.88 -15.84
N GLU A 349 -1.60 29.21 -14.60
CA GLU A 349 -0.22 29.43 -14.15
C GLU A 349 0.57 28.12 -13.97
N ASN A 350 -0.11 27.00 -13.78
CA ASN A 350 0.51 25.70 -13.46
C ASN A 350 0.36 24.66 -14.57
N ASN A 351 0.20 25.09 -15.84
CA ASN A 351 0.09 24.18 -16.99
C ASN A 351 -0.96 23.08 -16.80
N LEU A 352 -2.11 23.43 -16.25
CA LEU A 352 -3.26 22.55 -15.98
C LEU A 352 -3.02 21.47 -14.91
N VAL A 353 -1.90 21.45 -14.19
CA VAL A 353 -1.62 20.44 -13.16
C VAL A 353 -1.74 20.97 -11.74
N ILE A 354 -2.11 20.12 -10.81
CA ILE A 354 -2.10 20.41 -9.37
C ILE A 354 -0.69 20.10 -8.85
N LYS A 355 0.02 21.11 -8.33
CA LYS A 355 1.42 20.97 -7.90
C LYS A 355 1.56 20.53 -6.47
N GLY A 356 0.81 21.11 -5.55
CA GLY A 356 0.90 20.86 -4.12
C GLY A 356 -0.48 20.60 -3.49
N PRO A 357 -1.13 19.46 -3.76
CA PRO A 357 -2.51 19.25 -3.32
C PRO A 357 -2.68 19.34 -1.79
N ALA A 358 -1.64 19.00 -1.03
CA ALA A 358 -1.66 19.08 0.43
C ALA A 358 -1.73 20.53 0.95
N THR A 359 -1.07 21.45 0.27
CA THR A 359 -0.93 22.86 0.69
C THR A 359 -1.85 23.80 -0.06
N ASP A 360 -2.19 23.49 -1.32
CA ASP A 360 -2.86 24.44 -2.19
C ASP A 360 -4.35 24.54 -1.89
N LEU A 361 -5.00 23.44 -1.48
CA LEU A 361 -6.44 23.40 -1.24
C LEU A 361 -6.91 24.33 -0.10
N LEU A 362 -6.18 24.40 1.00
CA LEU A 362 -6.51 25.20 2.18
C LEU A 362 -5.53 26.33 2.43
N LYS A 363 -4.80 26.75 1.40
CA LYS A 363 -3.79 27.81 1.48
C LYS A 363 -4.34 29.12 2.04
N SER A 364 -5.54 29.50 1.63
CA SER A 364 -6.20 30.73 2.11
C SER A 364 -6.53 30.70 3.61
N GLU A 365 -6.62 29.48 4.21
CA GLU A 365 -6.83 29.27 5.65
C GLU A 365 -5.51 29.12 6.41
N GLY A 366 -4.37 29.15 5.75
CA GLY A 366 -3.05 28.89 6.36
C GLY A 366 -2.88 27.45 6.84
N LYS A 367 -3.62 26.51 6.27
CA LYS A 367 -3.62 25.10 6.64
C LYS A 367 -3.07 24.22 5.53
N MET A 368 -2.55 23.06 5.92
CA MET A 368 -2.22 21.96 5.02
C MET A 368 -2.87 20.66 5.49
N LEU A 369 -3.10 19.77 4.54
CA LEU A 369 -3.69 18.45 4.77
C LEU A 369 -2.63 17.48 5.31
N THR A 370 -2.99 16.66 6.30
CA THR A 370 -2.08 15.63 6.84
C THR A 370 -1.89 14.47 5.86
N LEU A 371 -0.90 13.60 6.12
CA LEU A 371 -0.50 12.54 5.20
C LEU A 371 -1.49 11.38 5.14
N PHE A 372 -1.92 10.90 6.29
CA PHE A 372 -2.72 9.68 6.35
C PHE A 372 -4.23 9.92 6.25
N ASP A 373 -4.70 11.10 6.61
CA ASP A 373 -6.13 11.40 6.53
C ASP A 373 -6.37 12.89 6.34
N ILE A 374 -6.76 13.30 5.15
CA ILE A 374 -6.95 14.72 4.80
C ILE A 374 -8.06 15.38 5.63
N ARG A 375 -8.84 14.65 6.38
CA ARG A 375 -9.84 15.21 7.30
C ARG A 375 -9.18 15.96 8.48
N TYR A 376 -7.89 15.74 8.71
CA TYR A 376 -7.05 16.46 9.66
C TYR A 376 -6.19 17.49 8.94
N THR A 377 -5.89 18.58 9.65
CA THR A 377 -5.09 19.68 9.10
C THR A 377 -4.09 20.16 10.13
N GLU A 378 -2.97 20.66 9.64
CA GLU A 378 -1.92 21.33 10.42
C GLU A 378 -1.75 22.77 9.93
N ALA A 379 -1.15 23.62 10.77
CA ALA A 379 -0.81 24.99 10.35
C ALA A 379 0.35 24.93 9.34
N ALA A 380 0.13 25.38 8.11
CA ALA A 380 1.10 25.26 7.02
C ALA A 380 2.47 25.92 7.32
N ALA A 381 2.47 26.96 8.16
CA ALA A 381 3.70 27.68 8.54
C ALA A 381 4.63 26.90 9.50
N THR A 382 4.11 25.92 10.21
CA THR A 382 4.83 25.20 11.28
C THR A 382 4.79 23.69 11.17
N ALA A 383 4.03 23.17 10.21
CA ALA A 383 3.95 21.72 9.99
C ALA A 383 5.32 21.19 9.53
N PRO A 384 5.82 20.11 10.15
CA PRO A 384 7.01 19.44 9.66
C PRO A 384 6.73 18.79 8.29
N SER A 385 7.73 18.68 7.46
CA SER A 385 7.63 17.81 6.28
C SER A 385 7.44 16.35 6.71
N ASP A 386 6.95 15.50 5.81
CA ASP A 386 6.75 14.08 6.10
C ASP A 386 8.08 13.36 6.47
N GLU A 387 9.22 13.88 5.99
CA GLU A 387 10.57 13.39 6.29
C GLU A 387 11.08 13.85 7.67
N GLU A 388 10.65 15.03 8.12
CA GLU A 388 11.04 15.61 9.41
C GLU A 388 10.14 15.16 10.57
N ARG A 389 9.05 14.48 10.28
CA ARG A 389 8.06 14.04 11.26
C ARG A 389 8.63 12.99 12.21
N ASP A 390 8.48 13.19 13.51
CA ASP A 390 8.85 12.20 14.53
C ASP A 390 7.80 11.07 14.59
N TRP A 391 7.93 10.12 13.68
CA TRP A 391 7.06 8.95 13.62
C TRP A 391 7.15 8.08 14.88
N ASP A 392 8.34 8.00 15.51
CA ASP A 392 8.51 7.24 16.76
C ASP A 392 7.67 7.85 17.89
N ALA A 393 7.60 9.19 17.96
CA ALA A 393 6.76 9.87 18.93
C ALA A 393 5.27 9.59 18.71
N MET A 394 4.82 9.60 17.46
CA MET A 394 3.42 9.30 17.11
C MET A 394 3.03 7.87 17.49
N MET A 395 3.94 6.91 17.32
CA MET A 395 3.67 5.49 17.52
C MET A 395 3.76 5.01 18.98
N ARG A 396 4.43 5.78 19.87
CA ARG A 396 4.64 5.37 21.28
C ARG A 396 3.39 4.97 22.05
N GLY A 397 2.26 5.59 21.75
CA GLY A 397 0.99 5.23 22.39
C GLY A 397 0.50 3.84 21.95
N VAL A 398 0.71 3.47 20.71
CA VAL A 398 0.37 2.12 20.18
C VAL A 398 1.31 1.08 20.77
N ASP A 399 2.62 1.37 20.88
CA ASP A 399 3.60 0.48 21.53
C ASP A 399 3.15 0.11 22.94
N LYS A 400 2.81 1.10 23.75
CA LYS A 400 2.37 0.89 25.15
C LYS A 400 1.05 0.13 25.24
N ASN A 401 0.12 0.34 24.31
CA ASN A 401 -1.10 -0.46 24.23
C ASN A 401 -0.80 -1.91 23.86
N MET A 402 0.13 -2.15 22.91
CA MET A 402 0.58 -3.51 22.55
C MET A 402 1.30 -4.21 23.68
N GLU A 403 2.22 -3.52 24.38
CA GLU A 403 2.93 -4.07 25.55
C GLU A 403 1.94 -4.47 26.65
N ARG A 404 0.98 -3.60 26.98
CA ARG A 404 -0.08 -3.90 27.95
C ARG A 404 -0.94 -5.08 27.49
N PHE A 405 -1.37 -5.10 26.23
CA PHE A 405 -2.13 -6.22 25.66
C PHE A 405 -1.36 -7.52 25.75
N ALA A 406 -0.08 -7.53 25.37
CA ALA A 406 0.78 -8.70 25.43
C ALA A 406 0.96 -9.20 26.88
N ALA A 407 1.21 -8.29 27.81
CA ALA A 407 1.42 -8.66 29.23
C ALA A 407 0.13 -9.13 29.91
N GLU A 408 -0.96 -8.38 29.77
CA GLU A 408 -2.20 -8.62 30.51
C GLU A 408 -3.08 -9.70 29.87
N THR A 409 -3.17 -9.72 28.53
CA THR A 409 -4.06 -10.64 27.80
C THR A 409 -3.33 -11.87 27.30
N LEU A 410 -2.18 -11.70 26.65
CA LEU A 410 -1.43 -12.80 26.03
C LEU A 410 -0.40 -13.43 26.97
N LYS A 411 -0.23 -12.87 28.18
CA LYS A 411 0.68 -13.36 29.23
C LYS A 411 2.15 -13.46 28.80
N VAL A 412 2.55 -12.61 27.88
CA VAL A 412 3.93 -12.51 27.38
C VAL A 412 4.85 -11.96 28.48
N LYS A 413 6.05 -12.52 28.59
CA LYS A 413 7.08 -12.12 29.55
C LYS A 413 8.46 -12.14 28.91
N GLY A 414 9.30 -11.17 29.24
CA GLY A 414 10.74 -11.18 28.90
C GLY A 414 11.07 -10.97 27.43
N LEU A 415 10.18 -10.35 26.65
CA LEU A 415 10.47 -10.01 25.23
C LEU A 415 11.06 -8.60 25.05
N GLY A 416 11.05 -7.75 26.08
CA GLY A 416 11.44 -6.35 25.99
C GLY A 416 10.33 -5.46 25.41
N ASP A 417 10.72 -4.30 24.87
CA ASP A 417 9.80 -3.31 24.33
C ASP A 417 9.20 -3.76 22.99
N TYR A 418 7.94 -3.38 22.75
CA TYR A 418 7.30 -3.54 21.45
C TYR A 418 7.57 -2.32 20.59
N HIS A 419 7.96 -2.52 19.33
CA HIS A 419 8.25 -1.44 18.39
C HIS A 419 7.25 -1.44 17.25
N THR A 420 6.23 -0.59 17.31
CA THR A 420 5.29 -0.39 16.19
C THR A 420 6.02 0.05 14.93
N ILE A 421 7.05 0.89 15.10
CA ILE A 421 8.01 1.25 14.06
C ILE A 421 9.41 0.83 14.52
N ALA A 422 10.19 0.27 13.62
CA ALA A 422 11.58 -0.08 13.89
C ALA A 422 12.37 1.16 14.35
N PRO A 423 13.16 1.06 15.43
CA PRO A 423 13.81 2.21 16.05
C PRO A 423 14.76 2.94 15.10
N GLY A 424 14.72 4.26 15.16
CA GLY A 424 15.56 5.16 14.39
C GLY A 424 15.15 5.27 12.92
N ALA A 425 15.74 6.24 12.21
CA ALA A 425 15.46 6.44 10.80
C ALA A 425 15.89 5.22 9.97
N ILE A 426 14.94 4.48 9.45
CA ILE A 426 15.22 3.33 8.60
C ILE A 426 15.78 3.81 7.26
N LYS A 427 17.08 3.53 7.03
CA LYS A 427 17.67 3.64 5.70
C LYS A 427 17.26 2.42 4.88
N TRP A 428 16.09 2.50 4.24
CA TRP A 428 15.61 1.43 3.38
C TRP A 428 16.33 1.47 2.04
N ASN A 429 16.79 0.31 1.60
CA ASN A 429 17.40 0.19 0.30
C ASN A 429 16.29 0.03 -0.77
N TRP A 430 15.97 1.12 -1.44
CA TRP A 430 15.01 1.19 -2.55
C TRP A 430 15.58 0.74 -3.90
N THR A 431 16.77 0.13 -3.97
CA THR A 431 17.29 -0.47 -5.21
C THR A 431 16.53 -1.76 -5.55
N PHE A 432 15.91 -2.09 -6.66
CA PHE A 432 14.75 -1.42 -6.84
C PHE A 432 13.97 -1.96 -7.99
N ILE A 433 12.82 -2.30 -7.70
CA ILE A 433 11.81 -2.60 -8.67
C ILE A 433 10.99 -1.32 -8.86
N PRO A 434 11.10 -0.59 -9.99
CA PRO A 434 10.22 0.54 -10.29
C PRO A 434 8.75 0.15 -10.09
N ASN A 435 7.88 1.10 -9.73
CA ASN A 435 6.47 0.83 -9.48
C ASN A 435 5.81 -0.01 -10.58
N GLY A 436 6.11 0.30 -11.86
CA GLY A 436 5.62 -0.49 -13.00
C GLY A 436 6.05 -1.95 -12.99
N THR A 437 7.22 -2.28 -12.42
CA THR A 437 7.71 -3.67 -12.35
C THR A 437 7.02 -4.46 -11.23
N ARG A 438 6.64 -3.79 -10.11
CA ARG A 438 5.85 -4.42 -9.03
C ARG A 438 4.46 -4.82 -9.53
N LEU A 439 3.76 -3.91 -10.17
CA LEU A 439 2.46 -4.17 -10.77
C LEU A 439 2.54 -5.22 -11.90
N ALA A 440 3.62 -5.21 -12.69
CA ALA A 440 3.88 -6.25 -13.68
C ALA A 440 4.12 -7.62 -13.02
N SER A 441 4.74 -7.67 -11.83
CA SER A 441 4.88 -8.90 -11.05
C SER A 441 3.52 -9.42 -10.56
N LEU A 442 2.67 -8.56 -10.01
CA LEU A 442 1.30 -8.92 -9.63
C LEU A 442 0.49 -9.41 -10.83
N SER A 443 0.53 -8.64 -11.91
CA SER A 443 -0.14 -9.01 -13.18
C SER A 443 0.30 -10.38 -13.71
N ARG A 444 1.58 -10.72 -13.57
CA ARG A 444 2.09 -12.05 -13.94
C ARG A 444 1.53 -13.13 -13.03
N GLN A 445 1.57 -12.94 -11.70
CA GLN A 445 1.03 -13.89 -10.73
C GLN A 445 -0.44 -14.20 -11.02
N MET A 446 -1.23 -13.15 -11.28
CA MET A 446 -2.66 -13.30 -11.63
C MET A 446 -2.88 -14.03 -12.96
N ARG A 447 -1.98 -13.89 -13.95
CA ARG A 447 -2.04 -14.66 -15.20
C ARG A 447 -1.65 -16.13 -15.02
N GLU A 448 -0.65 -16.39 -14.19
CA GLU A 448 -0.14 -17.74 -13.92
C GLU A 448 -1.10 -18.54 -13.03
N ASP A 449 -1.85 -17.85 -12.16
CA ASP A 449 -2.88 -18.43 -11.31
C ASP A 449 -4.21 -17.69 -11.48
N SER A 450 -5.11 -18.27 -12.30
CA SER A 450 -6.43 -17.70 -12.54
C SER A 450 -7.36 -17.75 -11.31
N THR A 451 -6.99 -18.46 -10.26
CA THR A 451 -7.75 -18.56 -9.01
C THR A 451 -7.32 -17.51 -7.97
N LEU A 452 -6.15 -16.89 -8.14
CA LEU A 452 -5.68 -15.81 -7.29
C LEU A 452 -6.61 -14.60 -7.40
N ARG A 453 -7.13 -14.14 -6.28
CA ARG A 453 -8.00 -12.97 -6.18
C ARG A 453 -7.33 -11.85 -5.41
N VAL A 454 -7.64 -10.61 -5.77
CA VAL A 454 -7.10 -9.41 -5.11
C VAL A 454 -8.26 -8.51 -4.69
N LEU A 455 -8.29 -8.14 -3.41
CA LEU A 455 -9.16 -7.10 -2.87
C LEU A 455 -8.32 -5.87 -2.56
N VAL A 456 -8.68 -4.73 -3.12
CA VAL A 456 -8.00 -3.45 -2.88
C VAL A 456 -8.96 -2.53 -2.13
N GLY A 457 -8.67 -2.23 -0.89
CA GLY A 457 -9.39 -1.25 -0.09
C GLY A 457 -8.76 0.13 -0.27
N VAL A 458 -9.55 1.10 -0.71
CA VAL A 458 -9.10 2.46 -1.03
C VAL A 458 -9.77 3.47 -0.12
N GLY A 459 -8.99 4.27 0.59
CA GLY A 459 -9.47 5.42 1.36
C GLY A 459 -9.60 6.65 0.47
N LEU A 460 -10.80 7.25 0.42
CA LEU A 460 -11.05 8.43 -0.40
C LEU A 460 -10.37 9.70 0.15
N TYR A 461 -9.92 9.65 1.39
CA TYR A 461 -9.24 10.74 2.10
C TYR A 461 -7.78 10.45 2.40
N ASP A 462 -7.24 9.42 1.74
CA ASP A 462 -5.83 9.05 1.82
C ASP A 462 -4.99 9.99 0.92
N ARG A 463 -3.91 10.55 1.47
CA ARG A 463 -2.93 11.34 0.70
C ARG A 463 -1.65 10.54 0.41
N ALA A 464 -1.39 9.47 1.15
CA ALA A 464 -0.21 8.63 0.97
C ALA A 464 -0.36 7.65 -0.20
N ALA A 465 -1.58 7.14 -0.44
CA ALA A 465 -1.93 6.32 -1.60
C ALA A 465 -2.94 7.06 -2.48
N SER A 466 -2.96 6.76 -3.77
CA SER A 466 -3.82 7.43 -4.74
C SER A 466 -4.91 6.49 -5.25
N MET A 467 -6.17 6.85 -5.01
CA MET A 467 -7.33 6.17 -5.58
C MET A 467 -7.26 6.13 -7.11
N GLY A 468 -7.03 7.28 -7.73
CA GLY A 468 -6.96 7.38 -9.19
C GLY A 468 -5.82 6.57 -9.78
N ALA A 469 -4.67 6.49 -9.10
CA ALA A 469 -3.55 5.68 -9.55
C ALA A 469 -3.81 4.18 -9.43
N ASP A 470 -4.44 3.71 -8.35
CA ASP A 470 -4.85 2.33 -8.20
C ASP A 470 -5.88 1.92 -9.27
N GLU A 471 -6.90 2.75 -9.51
CA GLU A 471 -7.88 2.51 -10.59
C GLU A 471 -7.20 2.37 -11.95
N ASN A 472 -6.32 3.31 -12.30
CA ASN A 472 -5.58 3.29 -13.56
C ASN A 472 -4.65 2.08 -13.68
N ALA A 473 -4.02 1.68 -12.59
CA ALA A 473 -3.13 0.52 -12.57
C ALA A 473 -3.91 -0.79 -12.80
N PHE A 474 -4.97 -1.02 -12.03
CA PHE A 474 -5.76 -2.25 -12.14
C PHE A 474 -6.57 -2.34 -13.44
N ALA A 475 -7.07 -1.22 -13.97
CA ALA A 475 -7.73 -1.19 -15.27
C ALA A 475 -6.82 -1.67 -16.42
N ARG A 476 -5.51 -1.43 -16.33
CA ARG A 476 -4.51 -1.81 -17.35
C ARG A 476 -3.92 -3.21 -17.16
N MET A 477 -4.18 -3.88 -16.03
CA MET A 477 -3.64 -5.23 -15.78
C MET A 477 -4.27 -6.32 -16.67
N GLY A 478 -5.42 -6.08 -17.26
CA GLY A 478 -6.09 -6.99 -18.17
C GLY A 478 -6.71 -8.23 -17.51
N HIS A 479 -6.81 -8.28 -16.18
CA HIS A 479 -7.34 -9.42 -15.41
C HIS A 479 -8.75 -9.12 -14.88
N LYS A 480 -9.69 -8.99 -15.82
CA LYS A 480 -11.08 -8.70 -15.46
C LYS A 480 -11.64 -9.79 -14.52
N GLY A 481 -12.15 -9.35 -13.37
CA GLY A 481 -12.80 -10.23 -12.39
C GLY A 481 -11.88 -10.85 -11.32
N GLN A 482 -10.54 -10.74 -11.44
CA GLN A 482 -9.63 -11.20 -10.39
C GLN A 482 -9.35 -10.13 -9.32
N ALA A 483 -9.45 -8.85 -9.66
CA ALA A 483 -9.28 -7.75 -8.72
C ALA A 483 -10.62 -7.05 -8.48
N THR A 484 -10.86 -6.69 -7.23
CA THR A 484 -12.01 -5.90 -6.78
C THR A 484 -11.50 -4.71 -5.99
N LEU A 485 -11.83 -3.49 -6.44
CA LEU A 485 -11.57 -2.26 -5.71
C LEU A 485 -12.81 -1.89 -4.89
N THR A 486 -12.59 -1.53 -3.64
CA THR A 486 -13.63 -1.07 -2.72
C THR A 486 -13.23 0.27 -2.12
N TYR A 487 -14.19 1.18 -1.95
CA TYR A 487 -13.94 2.55 -1.57
C TYR A 487 -14.56 2.86 -0.21
N TYR A 488 -13.79 3.54 0.63
CA TYR A 488 -14.22 3.90 1.98
C TYR A 488 -14.04 5.39 2.21
N ALA A 489 -14.99 5.98 2.91
CA ALA A 489 -14.90 7.36 3.37
C ALA A 489 -13.93 7.49 4.56
N ALA A 490 -12.70 7.07 4.36
CA ALA A 490 -11.64 6.99 5.34
C ALA A 490 -10.32 7.47 4.72
N GLY A 491 -9.34 7.72 5.57
CA GLY A 491 -7.96 7.97 5.15
C GLY A 491 -7.18 6.67 4.89
N HIS A 492 -5.88 6.72 5.09
CA HIS A 492 -4.94 5.61 4.90
C HIS A 492 -5.28 4.38 5.73
N MET A 493 -5.66 4.57 6.99
CA MET A 493 -6.16 3.52 7.87
C MET A 493 -7.67 3.42 7.75
N LEU A 494 -8.17 2.52 6.88
CA LEU A 494 -9.59 2.35 6.59
C LEU A 494 -10.45 2.08 7.83
N TYR A 495 -9.81 1.69 8.91
CA TYR A 495 -10.39 1.29 10.18
C TYR A 495 -10.26 2.36 11.28
N SER A 496 -9.83 3.59 10.93
CA SER A 496 -9.66 4.68 11.91
C SER A 496 -10.97 5.16 12.54
N ASP A 497 -12.11 4.82 11.93
CA ASP A 497 -13.43 5.04 12.52
C ASP A 497 -14.27 3.74 12.50
N ALA A 498 -15.27 3.66 13.39
CA ALA A 498 -16.06 2.45 13.53
C ALA A 498 -16.89 2.07 12.28
N PRO A 499 -17.53 3.01 11.55
CA PRO A 499 -18.20 2.69 10.30
C PRO A 499 -17.25 2.13 9.23
N GLY A 500 -16.09 2.74 9.04
CA GLY A 500 -15.06 2.32 8.10
C GLY A 500 -14.53 0.93 8.44
N GLN A 501 -14.17 0.68 9.71
CA GLN A 501 -13.73 -0.62 10.19
C GLN A 501 -14.75 -1.71 9.90
N LYS A 502 -16.00 -1.49 10.30
CA LYS A 502 -17.08 -2.47 10.12
C LYS A 502 -17.31 -2.83 8.65
N ALA A 503 -17.32 -1.83 7.79
CA ALA A 503 -17.53 -2.04 6.37
C ALA A 503 -16.33 -2.76 5.73
N PHE A 504 -15.12 -2.36 6.06
CA PHE A 504 -13.90 -3.00 5.56
C PHE A 504 -13.83 -4.48 5.97
N LEU A 505 -14.06 -4.79 7.25
CA LEU A 505 -14.04 -6.17 7.73
C LEU A 505 -15.19 -7.02 7.17
N ARG A 506 -16.36 -6.44 6.92
CA ARG A 506 -17.46 -7.09 6.19
C ARG A 506 -17.01 -7.50 4.78
N ASP A 507 -16.34 -6.59 4.07
CA ASP A 507 -15.90 -6.82 2.69
C ASP A 507 -14.76 -7.85 2.63
N VAL A 508 -13.81 -7.80 3.56
CA VAL A 508 -12.77 -8.85 3.71
C VAL A 508 -13.39 -10.21 4.04
N ARG A 509 -14.39 -10.27 4.92
CA ARG A 509 -15.12 -11.50 5.25
C ARG A 509 -15.75 -12.12 4.01
N ALA A 510 -16.50 -11.33 3.24
CA ALA A 510 -17.11 -11.78 1.98
C ALA A 510 -16.06 -12.29 0.99
N PHE A 511 -14.95 -11.53 0.85
CA PHE A 511 -13.83 -11.89 -0.03
C PHE A 511 -13.21 -13.25 0.35
N VAL A 512 -12.90 -13.46 1.63
CA VAL A 512 -12.31 -14.70 2.15
C VAL A 512 -13.25 -15.90 1.97
N GLN A 513 -14.56 -15.68 2.11
CA GLN A 513 -15.58 -16.71 1.91
C GLN A 513 -15.90 -16.97 0.43
N GLY A 514 -15.29 -16.23 -0.50
CA GLY A 514 -15.58 -16.36 -1.93
C GLY A 514 -16.95 -15.81 -2.34
N GLN A 515 -17.55 -14.98 -1.50
CA GLN A 515 -18.83 -14.31 -1.75
C GLN A 515 -18.61 -13.01 -2.52
N PRO A 516 -19.63 -12.47 -3.20
CA PRO A 516 -19.57 -11.13 -3.76
C PRO A 516 -19.24 -10.12 -2.66
N VAL A 517 -18.23 -9.30 -2.92
CA VAL A 517 -17.83 -8.24 -1.99
C VAL A 517 -18.87 -7.13 -2.08
N PRO A 518 -19.52 -6.73 -0.96
CA PRO A 518 -20.53 -5.69 -0.99
C PRO A 518 -20.01 -4.40 -1.60
N GLY A 519 -18.84 -3.96 -1.18
CA GLY A 519 -18.13 -2.80 -1.72
C GLY A 519 -18.99 -1.55 -1.82
N GLY A 520 -18.39 -0.43 -2.01
CA GLY A 520 -19.11 0.79 -2.28
C GLY A 520 -18.68 1.94 -1.38
N VAL A 521 -18.99 3.15 -1.84
CA VAL A 521 -18.77 4.35 -1.04
C VAL A 521 -19.74 4.32 0.12
N ILE A 522 -19.23 4.21 1.33
CA ILE A 522 -20.03 4.35 2.53
C ILE A 522 -20.55 5.80 2.57
N PRO A 523 -21.85 6.03 2.80
CA PRO A 523 -22.37 7.37 3.01
C PRO A 523 -21.56 8.04 4.11
N LEU A 524 -21.02 9.19 3.81
CA LEU A 524 -20.13 9.93 4.69
C LEU A 524 -20.86 10.46 5.92
N THR A 525 -20.12 10.51 7.02
CA THR A 525 -20.34 11.51 8.05
C THR A 525 -20.40 12.90 7.40
N GLU A 526 -21.36 13.72 7.84
CA GLU A 526 -21.59 15.05 7.27
C GLU A 526 -20.30 15.85 7.10
N PRO A 527 -20.17 16.59 5.98
CA PRO A 527 -19.00 17.42 5.75
C PRO A 527 -18.81 18.40 6.91
N LYS A 528 -17.56 18.71 7.24
CA LYS A 528 -17.26 19.83 8.15
C LYS A 528 -17.85 21.11 7.54
N ARG A 529 -18.73 21.76 8.28
CA ARG A 529 -19.25 23.08 7.93
C ARG A 529 -18.25 24.17 8.25
#